data_d14a2b0d5d1c7c2e5f659a2a0d9f1a53
#
_entry.id   d14a2b0d5d1c7c2e5f659a2a0d9f1a53
#
_cell.length_a   1.000
_cell.length_b   1.000
_cell.length_c   1.000
_cell.angle_alpha   90.00
_cell.angle_beta   90.00
_cell.angle_gamma   90.00
#
_symmetry.space_group_name_H-M   'P 1'
#
loop_
_entity.id
_entity.type
_entity.pdbx_description
1 polymer ?
#
loop_
_entity_poly.entity_id
_entity_poly.type
_entity_poly.pdbx_seq_one_letter_code
_entity_poly.pdbx_strand_id
1 'polypeptide(L)'
;MTLRLSGIDLRHSNGTLALRGLELSIAQGERVAIIGPSGAGKTTLLNLLASALPPSAGQLEILGTSPWQLSSRQRQQLRRRIALIHQAPPLPPRQRVVTAVLAGKLGEWGLGKSLLNLLHPLDVPGARNVLARLDLADKLFVRCQQLSGGQLQRVGIARALYQAPEVMLADEPVSAMDPRLADHTLALLCQHAIEHGVTLVASLHAVELALAHFPRIIGVRDGQIHFDLNASDVSREHLDTLYANEQLSTAPRTETPASAPWTPRC
;
A
#
# COMPACT_ATOMS: atom_id res chain seq x y z
N MET A 1 16.93 -8.86 10.01
CA MET A 1 15.53 -8.42 10.01
C MET A 1 15.44 -7.13 9.23
N THR A 2 14.40 -6.98 8.41
CA THR A 2 14.22 -5.78 7.56
C THR A 2 13.32 -4.75 8.23
N LEU A 3 12.27 -5.20 8.94
CA LEU A 3 11.36 -4.34 9.67
C LEU A 3 11.18 -4.90 11.09
N ARG A 4 11.27 -4.04 12.10
CA ARG A 4 11.08 -4.41 13.50
C ARG A 4 10.34 -3.30 14.24
N LEU A 5 9.26 -3.68 14.91
CA LEU A 5 8.45 -2.86 15.79
C LEU A 5 8.51 -3.46 17.18
N SER A 6 8.78 -2.63 18.19
CA SER A 6 8.82 -3.05 19.60
C SER A 6 8.02 -2.07 20.45
N GLY A 7 6.87 -2.53 20.96
CA GLY A 7 5.96 -1.78 21.82
C GLY A 7 5.40 -0.52 21.16
N ILE A 8 5.09 -0.57 19.86
CA ILE A 8 4.69 0.62 19.09
C ILE A 8 3.27 1.07 19.45
N ASP A 9 3.18 2.31 19.93
CA ASP A 9 1.95 3.08 19.93
C ASP A 9 2.00 4.18 18.87
N LEU A 10 0.86 4.44 18.21
CA LEU A 10 0.71 5.57 17.31
C LEU A 10 -0.61 6.28 17.55
N ARG A 11 -0.51 7.55 17.92
CA ARG A 11 -1.65 8.45 18.09
C ARG A 11 -1.68 9.50 17.00
N HIS A 12 -2.81 9.63 16.32
CA HIS A 12 -3.01 10.71 15.35
C HIS A 12 -3.14 12.08 16.03
N SER A 13 -2.97 13.16 15.27
CA SER A 13 -3.09 14.55 15.75
C SER A 13 -4.45 14.87 16.36
N ASN A 14 -5.50 14.16 15.97
CA ASN A 14 -6.86 14.27 16.55
C ASN A 14 -7.01 13.52 17.88
N GLY A 15 -5.95 12.94 18.43
CA GLY A 15 -5.94 12.19 19.70
C GLY A 15 -6.32 10.70 19.57
N THR A 16 -6.77 10.23 18.41
CA THR A 16 -7.13 8.82 18.22
C THR A 16 -5.91 7.93 18.28
N LEU A 17 -5.93 6.91 19.15
CA LEU A 17 -4.89 5.89 19.24
C LEU A 17 -5.14 4.85 18.14
N ALA A 18 -4.36 4.92 17.08
CA ALA A 18 -4.53 4.10 15.89
C ALA A 18 -3.76 2.78 15.93
N LEU A 19 -2.65 2.72 16.66
CA LEU A 19 -1.87 1.50 16.90
C LEU A 19 -1.54 1.41 18.39
N ARG A 20 -1.55 0.18 18.96
CA ARG A 20 -1.42 -0.07 20.39
C ARG A 20 -0.48 -1.22 20.66
N GLY A 21 0.67 -0.94 21.29
CA GLY A 21 1.61 -1.95 21.78
C GLY A 21 2.06 -2.96 20.72
N LEU A 22 2.24 -2.54 19.46
CA LEU A 22 2.55 -3.48 18.38
C LEU A 22 3.95 -4.05 18.51
N GLU A 23 4.01 -5.38 18.47
CA GLU A 23 5.22 -6.18 18.33
C GLU A 23 5.20 -6.86 16.96
N LEU A 24 6.18 -6.60 16.10
CA LEU A 24 6.25 -7.21 14.78
C LEU A 24 7.69 -7.28 14.29
N SER A 25 8.05 -8.40 13.68
CA SER A 25 9.33 -8.58 13.00
C SER A 25 9.10 -9.19 11.63
N ILE A 26 9.66 -8.58 10.58
CA ILE A 26 9.60 -9.09 9.19
C ILE A 26 11.03 -9.27 8.70
N ALA A 27 11.33 -10.46 8.19
CA ALA A 27 12.64 -10.80 7.66
C ALA A 27 12.85 -10.21 6.24
N GLN A 28 14.10 -10.21 5.78
CA GLN A 28 14.41 -9.79 4.41
C GLN A 28 13.83 -10.78 3.40
N GLY A 29 13.23 -10.25 2.33
CA GLY A 29 12.61 -11.05 1.28
C GLY A 29 11.30 -11.71 1.67
N GLU A 30 10.81 -11.48 2.89
CA GLU A 30 9.55 -12.03 3.37
C GLU A 30 8.36 -11.34 2.68
N ARG A 31 7.32 -12.11 2.44
CA ARG A 31 6.05 -11.62 1.87
C ARG A 31 4.95 -11.80 2.89
N VAL A 32 4.33 -10.70 3.30
CA VAL A 32 3.35 -10.65 4.39
C VAL A 32 2.10 -9.93 3.93
N ALA A 33 0.93 -10.53 4.13
CA ALA A 33 -0.34 -9.84 3.97
C ALA A 33 -0.88 -9.39 5.33
N ILE A 34 -1.39 -8.17 5.38
CA ILE A 34 -2.09 -7.60 6.53
C ILE A 34 -3.58 -7.57 6.19
N ILE A 35 -4.40 -8.28 6.98
CA ILE A 35 -5.85 -8.31 6.84
C ILE A 35 -6.53 -7.76 8.09
N GLY A 36 -7.80 -7.40 7.98
CA GLY A 36 -8.62 -6.91 9.10
C GLY A 36 -9.69 -5.94 8.64
N PRO A 37 -10.64 -5.59 9.52
CA PRO A 37 -11.76 -4.71 9.21
C PRO A 37 -11.32 -3.31 8.79
N SER A 38 -12.25 -2.55 8.20
CA SER A 38 -12.04 -1.13 7.91
C SER A 38 -11.79 -0.38 9.21
N GLY A 39 -10.79 0.54 9.20
CA GLY A 39 -10.40 1.27 10.41
C GLY A 39 -9.51 0.49 11.39
N ALA A 40 -9.13 -0.76 11.12
CA ALA A 40 -8.27 -1.58 12.00
C ALA A 40 -6.85 -1.03 12.23
N GLY A 41 -6.41 -0.04 11.43
CA GLY A 41 -5.07 0.54 11.54
C GLY A 41 -4.08 0.07 10.46
N LYS A 42 -4.51 -0.72 9.46
CA LYS A 42 -3.64 -1.26 8.38
C LYS A 42 -2.85 -0.19 7.63
N THR A 43 -3.55 0.82 7.10
CA THR A 43 -2.94 1.98 6.41
C THR A 43 -1.99 2.75 7.34
N THR A 44 -2.36 2.92 8.61
CA THR A 44 -1.51 3.58 9.60
C THR A 44 -0.23 2.78 9.84
N LEU A 45 -0.33 1.45 9.95
CA LEU A 45 0.82 0.56 10.09
C LEU A 45 1.74 0.65 8.86
N LEU A 46 1.21 0.61 7.65
CA LEU A 46 2.02 0.77 6.43
C LEU A 46 2.70 2.15 6.36
N ASN A 47 2.01 3.23 6.73
CA ASN A 47 2.61 4.56 6.79
C ASN A 47 3.71 4.68 7.86
N LEU A 48 3.56 4.02 9.01
CA LEU A 48 4.60 3.90 10.01
C LEU A 48 5.83 3.17 9.43
N LEU A 49 5.64 2.01 8.80
CA LEU A 49 6.69 1.22 8.15
C LEU A 49 7.35 1.97 6.99
N ALA A 50 6.62 2.84 6.29
CA ALA A 50 7.18 3.75 5.27
C ALA A 50 7.99 4.92 5.86
N SER A 51 8.13 5.00 7.19
CA SER A 51 8.66 6.18 7.91
C SER A 51 7.95 7.49 7.56
N ALA A 52 6.68 7.44 7.16
CA ALA A 52 5.84 8.62 6.90
C ALA A 52 5.28 9.21 8.20
N LEU A 53 4.99 8.36 9.19
CA LEU A 53 4.49 8.74 10.51
C LEU A 53 5.48 8.33 11.61
N PRO A 54 5.75 9.21 12.61
CA PRO A 54 6.52 8.84 13.78
C PRO A 54 5.66 8.00 14.74
N PRO A 55 6.24 7.01 15.45
CA PRO A 55 5.56 6.39 16.57
C PRO A 55 5.39 7.40 17.70
N SER A 56 4.31 7.25 18.48
CA SER A 56 4.11 8.03 19.73
C SER A 56 4.88 7.44 20.91
N ALA A 57 5.08 6.11 20.89
CA ALA A 57 5.90 5.35 21.84
C ALA A 57 6.44 4.10 21.17
N GLY A 58 7.43 3.46 21.80
CA GLY A 58 8.07 2.26 21.27
C GLY A 58 9.23 2.56 20.31
N GLN A 59 9.75 1.50 19.68
CA GLN A 59 10.92 1.57 18.80
C GLN A 59 10.59 0.98 17.42
N LEU A 60 10.95 1.72 16.36
CA LEU A 60 10.85 1.29 14.98
C LEU A 60 12.25 1.19 14.37
N GLU A 61 12.56 0.02 13.81
CA GLU A 61 13.75 -0.19 13.00
C GLU A 61 13.35 -0.61 11.57
N ILE A 62 13.96 0.02 10.59
CA ILE A 62 13.79 -0.26 9.17
C ILE A 62 15.17 -0.45 8.56
N LEU A 63 15.43 -1.61 7.94
CA LEU A 63 16.73 -1.96 7.36
C LEU A 63 17.89 -1.77 8.36
N GLY A 64 17.67 -2.17 9.63
CA GLY A 64 18.63 -2.05 10.72
C GLY A 64 18.86 -0.62 11.24
N THR A 65 17.96 0.31 10.92
CA THR A 65 18.12 1.73 11.27
C THR A 65 16.85 2.26 11.91
N SER A 66 16.98 3.10 12.95
CA SER A 66 15.87 3.83 13.58
C SER A 66 15.61 5.14 12.84
N PRO A 67 14.54 5.28 12.03
CA PRO A 67 14.35 6.40 11.12
C PRO A 67 14.30 7.77 11.79
N TRP A 68 13.77 7.81 13.02
CA TRP A 68 13.53 9.06 13.76
C TRP A 68 14.75 9.57 14.52
N GLN A 69 15.81 8.75 14.60
CA GLN A 69 17.13 9.17 15.13
C GLN A 69 18.03 9.73 14.01
N LEU A 70 17.63 9.59 12.74
CA LEU A 70 18.36 10.06 11.58
C LEU A 70 18.14 11.54 11.31
N SER A 71 19.16 12.22 10.75
CA SER A 71 18.99 13.53 10.13
C SER A 71 18.01 13.45 8.95
N SER A 72 17.43 14.57 8.55
CA SER A 72 16.48 14.64 7.42
C SER A 72 17.08 14.07 6.13
N ARG A 73 18.37 14.31 5.85
CA ARG A 73 19.07 13.80 4.67
C ARG A 73 19.23 12.27 4.73
N GLN A 74 19.63 11.71 5.87
CA GLN A 74 19.77 10.27 6.06
C GLN A 74 18.43 9.57 5.98
N ARG A 75 17.37 10.14 6.57
CA ARG A 75 16.01 9.62 6.49
C ARG A 75 15.48 9.64 5.05
N GLN A 76 15.81 10.67 4.27
CA GLN A 76 15.50 10.69 2.84
C GLN A 76 16.23 9.56 2.09
N GLN A 77 17.48 9.28 2.42
CA GLN A 77 18.22 8.14 1.85
C GLN A 77 17.58 6.80 2.21
N LEU A 78 17.14 6.61 3.47
CA LEU A 78 16.41 5.42 3.88
C LEU A 78 15.10 5.25 3.07
N ARG A 79 14.31 6.31 2.91
CA ARG A 79 13.05 6.29 2.16
C ARG A 79 13.21 5.95 0.67
N ARG A 80 14.38 6.16 0.06
CA ARG A 80 14.65 5.72 -1.32
C ARG A 80 14.64 4.20 -1.46
N ARG A 81 14.95 3.48 -0.39
CA ARG A 81 14.97 2.01 -0.33
C ARG A 81 13.60 1.41 -0.02
N ILE A 82 12.59 2.25 0.23
CA ILE A 82 11.23 1.87 0.58
C ILE A 82 10.28 2.44 -0.47
N ALA A 83 9.48 1.60 -1.10
CA ALA A 83 8.37 2.07 -1.94
C ALA A 83 7.05 1.89 -1.20
N LEU A 84 6.17 2.88 -1.31
CA LEU A 84 4.80 2.80 -0.81
C LEU A 84 3.83 2.93 -1.99
N ILE A 85 3.08 1.88 -2.24
CA ILE A 85 1.96 1.84 -3.18
C ILE A 85 0.72 2.24 -2.39
N HIS A 86 0.13 3.36 -2.75
CA HIS A 86 -1.10 3.86 -2.11
C HIS A 86 -2.33 3.27 -2.77
N GLN A 87 -3.40 3.08 -2.02
CA GLN A 87 -4.74 2.71 -2.50
C GLN A 87 -5.19 3.64 -3.65
N ALA A 88 -5.08 4.96 -3.44
CA ALA A 88 -5.25 5.96 -4.48
C ALA A 88 -3.88 6.61 -4.75
N PRO A 89 -3.20 6.27 -5.86
CA PRO A 89 -1.87 6.80 -6.13
C PRO A 89 -1.89 8.33 -6.28
N PRO A 90 -1.02 9.06 -5.56
CA PRO A 90 -0.96 10.52 -5.63
C PRO A 90 -0.23 10.97 -6.90
N LEU A 91 -0.86 10.73 -8.04
CA LEU A 91 -0.34 11.08 -9.36
C LEU A 91 -1.00 12.36 -9.87
N PRO A 92 -0.22 13.40 -10.26
CA PRO A 92 -0.78 14.64 -10.78
C PRO A 92 -1.61 14.39 -12.04
N PRO A 93 -2.87 14.86 -12.12
CA PRO A 93 -3.80 14.53 -13.20
C PRO A 93 -3.28 14.88 -14.61
N ARG A 94 -2.58 16.01 -14.74
CA ARG A 94 -2.03 16.52 -16.01
C ARG A 94 -0.70 15.89 -16.41
N GLN A 95 -0.05 15.12 -15.50
CA GLN A 95 1.22 14.48 -15.77
C GLN A 95 1.06 13.30 -16.72
N ARG A 96 2.04 13.08 -17.61
CA ARG A 96 2.08 11.87 -18.46
C ARG A 96 2.51 10.66 -17.64
N VAL A 97 2.01 9.49 -17.99
CA VAL A 97 2.32 8.21 -17.34
C VAL A 97 3.84 7.97 -17.28
N VAL A 98 4.56 8.20 -18.36
CA VAL A 98 6.02 8.05 -18.39
C VAL A 98 6.70 8.87 -17.29
N THR A 99 6.32 10.14 -17.14
CA THR A 99 6.91 11.01 -16.11
C THR A 99 6.51 10.58 -14.70
N ALA A 100 5.27 10.08 -14.52
CA ALA A 100 4.78 9.54 -13.25
C ALA A 100 5.57 8.28 -12.82
N VAL A 101 5.86 7.37 -13.75
CA VAL A 101 6.68 6.17 -13.49
C VAL A 101 8.12 6.56 -13.16
N LEU A 102 8.74 7.41 -13.99
CA LEU A 102 10.13 7.86 -13.79
C LEU A 102 10.32 8.62 -12.48
N ALA A 103 9.25 9.21 -11.93
CA ALA A 103 9.29 9.85 -10.60
C ALA A 103 9.62 8.88 -9.46
N GLY A 104 9.54 7.55 -9.66
CA GLY A 104 10.02 6.56 -8.70
C GLY A 104 11.49 6.73 -8.33
N LYS A 105 12.32 7.22 -9.25
CA LYS A 105 13.77 7.47 -9.00
C LYS A 105 14.13 8.91 -8.65
N LEU A 106 13.15 9.81 -8.46
CA LEU A 106 13.46 11.20 -8.07
C LEU A 106 14.27 11.30 -6.78
N GLY A 107 14.10 10.35 -5.88
CA GLY A 107 14.89 10.28 -4.66
C GLY A 107 16.39 10.03 -4.91
N GLU A 108 16.77 9.35 -5.98
CA GLU A 108 18.16 9.04 -6.35
C GLU A 108 18.81 10.13 -7.19
N TRP A 109 18.02 10.90 -7.93
CA TRP A 109 18.52 11.90 -8.85
C TRP A 109 18.80 13.23 -8.17
N GLY A 110 19.87 13.90 -8.58
CA GLY A 110 20.11 15.29 -8.21
C GLY A 110 19.07 16.23 -8.84
N LEU A 111 18.94 17.45 -8.30
CA LEU A 111 17.95 18.44 -8.74
C LEU A 111 17.97 18.68 -10.26
N GLY A 112 19.17 18.85 -10.86
CA GLY A 112 19.31 19.08 -12.30
C GLY A 112 18.74 17.93 -13.14
N LYS A 113 19.05 16.67 -12.80
CA LYS A 113 18.51 15.49 -13.48
C LYS A 113 16.99 15.36 -13.27
N SER A 114 16.50 15.66 -12.07
CA SER A 114 15.07 15.64 -11.75
C SER A 114 14.28 16.66 -12.58
N LEU A 115 14.78 17.89 -12.69
CA LEU A 115 14.19 18.96 -13.52
C LEU A 115 14.25 18.61 -15.02
N LEU A 116 15.38 18.08 -15.48
CA LEU A 116 15.51 17.65 -16.87
C LEU A 116 14.52 16.53 -17.20
N ASN A 117 14.36 15.52 -16.31
CA ASN A 117 13.39 14.44 -16.50
C ASN A 117 11.93 14.91 -16.51
N LEU A 118 11.63 16.00 -15.81
CA LEU A 118 10.28 16.58 -15.81
C LEU A 118 9.94 17.20 -17.19
N LEU A 119 10.94 17.79 -17.84
CA LEU A 119 10.80 18.40 -19.18
C LEU A 119 10.95 17.36 -20.29
N HIS A 120 11.89 16.45 -20.13
CA HIS A 120 12.21 15.43 -21.12
C HIS A 120 12.43 14.08 -20.41
N PRO A 121 11.56 13.07 -20.60
CA PRO A 121 11.71 11.76 -19.97
C PRO A 121 13.06 11.10 -20.34
N LEU A 122 13.90 10.83 -19.35
CA LEU A 122 15.29 10.38 -19.56
C LEU A 122 15.42 8.87 -19.82
N ASP A 123 14.47 8.06 -19.32
CA ASP A 123 14.48 6.60 -19.47
C ASP A 123 13.11 6.06 -19.91
N VAL A 124 12.75 6.41 -21.14
CA VAL A 124 11.51 5.93 -21.79
C VAL A 124 11.50 4.39 -21.90
N PRO A 125 12.60 3.71 -22.28
CA PRO A 125 12.63 2.25 -22.34
C PRO A 125 12.37 1.59 -20.98
N GLY A 126 13.00 2.05 -19.89
CA GLY A 126 12.80 1.51 -18.55
C GLY A 126 11.36 1.70 -18.07
N ALA A 127 10.77 2.88 -18.28
CA ALA A 127 9.35 3.11 -17.97
C ALA A 127 8.42 2.20 -18.78
N ARG A 128 8.71 2.01 -20.09
CA ARG A 128 7.93 1.10 -20.96
C ARG A 128 8.01 -0.35 -20.48
N ASN A 129 9.18 -0.82 -20.06
CA ASN A 129 9.37 -2.19 -19.60
C ASN A 129 8.54 -2.51 -18.35
N VAL A 130 8.52 -1.62 -17.36
CA VAL A 130 7.70 -1.86 -16.15
C VAL A 130 6.21 -1.73 -16.44
N LEU A 131 5.80 -0.82 -17.35
CA LEU A 131 4.41 -0.69 -17.78
C LEU A 131 3.94 -1.90 -18.60
N ALA A 132 4.82 -2.50 -19.41
CA ALA A 132 4.49 -3.69 -20.19
C ALA A 132 4.14 -4.89 -19.27
N ARG A 133 4.82 -5.03 -18.14
CA ARG A 133 4.49 -6.07 -17.12
C ARG A 133 3.10 -5.90 -16.52
N LEU A 134 2.51 -4.70 -16.63
CA LEU A 134 1.21 -4.33 -16.08
C LEU A 134 0.18 -4.04 -17.19
N ASP A 135 0.42 -4.48 -18.43
CA ASP A 135 -0.46 -4.27 -19.60
C ASP A 135 -0.81 -2.79 -19.85
N LEU A 136 0.16 -1.90 -19.68
CA LEU A 136 0.00 -0.44 -19.84
C LEU A 136 1.05 0.20 -20.76
N ALA A 137 1.80 -0.57 -21.54
CA ALA A 137 2.85 -0.04 -22.40
C ALA A 137 2.32 0.94 -23.47
N ASP A 138 1.08 0.75 -23.94
CA ASP A 138 0.37 1.63 -24.89
C ASP A 138 -0.04 2.97 -24.26
N LYS A 139 -0.11 3.05 -22.92
CA LYS A 139 -0.51 4.26 -22.18
C LYS A 139 0.67 5.17 -21.79
N LEU A 140 1.89 4.84 -22.20
CA LEU A 140 3.13 5.52 -21.77
C LEU A 140 3.07 7.05 -21.87
N PHE A 141 2.47 7.59 -22.93
CA PHE A 141 2.40 9.05 -23.17
C PHE A 141 1.03 9.66 -22.84
N VAL A 142 0.07 8.85 -22.39
CA VAL A 142 -1.27 9.31 -21.97
C VAL A 142 -1.16 10.09 -20.66
N ARG A 143 -2.05 11.05 -20.42
CA ARG A 143 -2.12 11.79 -19.15
C ARG A 143 -2.82 10.96 -18.09
N CYS A 144 -2.39 11.07 -16.83
CA CYS A 144 -2.95 10.31 -15.71
C CYS A 144 -4.47 10.50 -15.57
N GLN A 145 -4.99 11.71 -15.81
CA GLN A 145 -6.45 11.98 -15.76
C GLN A 145 -7.30 11.24 -16.82
N GLN A 146 -6.67 10.66 -17.84
CA GLN A 146 -7.35 9.92 -18.92
C GLN A 146 -7.40 8.41 -18.63
N LEU A 147 -6.83 7.98 -17.50
CA LEU A 147 -6.81 6.58 -17.09
C LEU A 147 -8.02 6.24 -16.21
N SER A 148 -8.48 4.99 -16.28
CA SER A 148 -9.42 4.45 -15.29
C SER A 148 -8.75 4.30 -13.91
N GLY A 149 -9.54 4.14 -12.84
CA GLY A 149 -9.03 3.94 -11.48
C GLY A 149 -8.04 2.77 -11.39
N GLY A 150 -8.38 1.60 -11.95
CA GLY A 150 -7.50 0.44 -11.97
C GLY A 150 -6.24 0.63 -12.83
N GLN A 151 -6.33 1.39 -13.95
CA GLN A 151 -5.15 1.77 -14.72
C GLN A 151 -4.23 2.70 -13.94
N LEU A 152 -4.80 3.70 -13.24
CA LEU A 152 -4.05 4.63 -12.41
C LEU A 152 -3.35 3.90 -11.26
N GLN A 153 -4.02 2.95 -10.62
CA GLN A 153 -3.45 2.12 -9.57
C GLN A 153 -2.26 1.29 -10.10
N ARG A 154 -2.38 0.68 -11.29
CA ARG A 154 -1.26 -0.04 -11.93
C ARG A 154 -0.10 0.90 -12.32
N VAL A 155 -0.35 2.16 -12.67
CA VAL A 155 0.73 3.15 -12.85
C VAL A 155 1.44 3.44 -11.51
N GLY A 156 0.72 3.49 -10.41
CA GLY A 156 1.32 3.58 -9.06
C GLY A 156 2.23 2.39 -8.73
N ILE A 157 1.79 1.18 -9.09
CA ILE A 157 2.60 -0.05 -8.99
C ILE A 157 3.84 0.04 -9.89
N ALA A 158 3.67 0.44 -11.17
CA ALA A 158 4.79 0.61 -12.10
C ALA A 158 5.85 1.59 -11.56
N ARG A 159 5.42 2.68 -10.93
CA ARG A 159 6.32 3.64 -10.27
C ARG A 159 7.11 2.99 -9.14
N ALA A 160 6.47 2.16 -8.31
CA ALA A 160 7.12 1.44 -7.21
C ALA A 160 8.12 0.39 -7.75
N LEU A 161 7.76 -0.37 -8.77
CA LEU A 161 8.65 -1.31 -9.43
C LEU A 161 9.86 -0.62 -10.08
N TYR A 162 9.65 0.54 -10.72
CA TYR A 162 10.73 1.33 -11.35
C TYR A 162 11.69 1.90 -10.31
N GLN A 163 11.23 2.17 -9.10
CA GLN A 163 12.06 2.61 -7.97
C GLN A 163 13.09 1.55 -7.57
N ALA A 164 12.82 0.25 -7.79
CA ALA A 164 13.64 -0.90 -7.39
C ALA A 164 13.98 -0.89 -5.88
N PRO A 165 12.98 -0.90 -4.98
CA PRO A 165 13.17 -0.78 -3.54
C PRO A 165 13.64 -2.10 -2.93
N GLU A 166 14.17 -2.05 -1.69
CA GLU A 166 14.42 -3.23 -0.85
C GLU A 166 13.18 -3.63 -0.03
N VAL A 167 12.30 -2.66 0.26
CA VAL A 167 11.03 -2.86 0.94
C VAL A 167 9.92 -2.27 0.11
N MET A 168 8.91 -3.06 -0.20
CA MET A 168 7.70 -2.64 -0.89
C MET A 168 6.51 -2.78 0.05
N LEU A 169 5.86 -1.66 0.33
CA LEU A 169 4.65 -1.56 1.13
C LEU A 169 3.50 -1.26 0.19
N ALA A 170 2.40 -2.00 0.28
CA ALA A 170 1.27 -1.86 -0.63
C ALA A 170 -0.03 -1.74 0.16
N ASP A 171 -0.65 -0.56 0.10
CA ASP A 171 -1.93 -0.30 0.75
C ASP A 171 -3.05 -0.55 -0.25
N GLU A 172 -3.74 -1.66 -0.11
CA GLU A 172 -4.84 -2.12 -0.97
C GLU A 172 -4.51 -2.01 -2.48
N PRO A 173 -3.40 -2.59 -2.94
CA PRO A 173 -2.84 -2.31 -4.27
C PRO A 173 -3.73 -2.72 -5.45
N VAL A 174 -4.82 -3.46 -5.19
CA VAL A 174 -5.70 -4.03 -6.23
C VAL A 174 -7.20 -3.71 -6.01
N SER A 175 -7.53 -2.80 -5.08
CA SER A 175 -8.92 -2.50 -4.69
C SER A 175 -9.78 -1.91 -5.82
N ALA A 176 -9.17 -1.28 -6.83
CA ALA A 176 -9.87 -0.69 -7.99
C ALA A 176 -9.84 -1.58 -9.25
N MET A 177 -9.54 -2.88 -9.10
CA MET A 177 -9.41 -3.84 -10.20
C MET A 177 -10.51 -4.90 -10.12
N ASP A 178 -10.86 -5.47 -11.28
CA ASP A 178 -11.68 -6.67 -11.32
C ASP A 178 -10.92 -7.88 -10.73
N PRO A 179 -11.62 -8.95 -10.28
CA PRO A 179 -10.99 -10.05 -9.55
C PRO A 179 -9.84 -10.75 -10.31
N ARG A 180 -9.96 -10.91 -11.63
CA ARG A 180 -8.91 -11.57 -12.43
C ARG A 180 -7.66 -10.71 -12.55
N LEU A 181 -7.85 -9.41 -12.77
CA LEU A 181 -6.76 -8.44 -12.85
C LEU A 181 -6.09 -8.24 -11.49
N ALA A 182 -6.87 -8.26 -10.40
CA ALA A 182 -6.37 -8.20 -9.03
C ALA A 182 -5.45 -9.39 -8.72
N ASP A 183 -5.91 -10.61 -9.03
CA ASP A 183 -5.15 -11.85 -8.85
C ASP A 183 -3.82 -11.81 -9.64
N HIS A 184 -3.88 -11.48 -10.94
CA HIS A 184 -2.70 -11.36 -11.80
C HIS A 184 -1.71 -10.29 -11.29
N THR A 185 -2.22 -9.14 -10.85
CA THR A 185 -1.37 -8.05 -10.34
C THR A 185 -0.68 -8.42 -9.03
N LEU A 186 -1.35 -9.12 -8.12
CA LEU A 186 -0.74 -9.63 -6.89
C LEU A 186 0.30 -10.70 -7.18
N ALA A 187 0.00 -11.65 -8.10
CA ALA A 187 0.96 -12.65 -8.55
C ALA A 187 2.25 -11.99 -9.07
N LEU A 188 2.11 -10.94 -9.89
CA LEU A 188 3.24 -10.18 -10.42
C LEU A 188 4.06 -9.50 -9.31
N LEU A 189 3.40 -8.88 -8.33
CA LEU A 189 4.09 -8.24 -7.19
C LEU A 189 4.84 -9.27 -6.35
N CYS A 190 4.22 -10.41 -6.06
CA CYS A 190 4.83 -11.50 -5.30
C CYS A 190 6.01 -12.12 -6.06
N GLN A 191 5.86 -12.35 -7.36
CA GLN A 191 6.92 -12.87 -8.21
C GLN A 191 8.11 -11.91 -8.26
N HIS A 192 7.84 -10.60 -8.46
CA HIS A 192 8.89 -9.58 -8.42
C HIS A 192 9.63 -9.55 -7.09
N ALA A 193 8.90 -9.68 -5.97
CA ALA A 193 9.52 -9.73 -4.65
C ALA A 193 10.44 -10.94 -4.47
N ILE A 194 10.04 -12.12 -4.98
CA ILE A 194 10.86 -13.34 -4.95
C ILE A 194 12.12 -13.16 -5.80
N GLU A 195 11.97 -12.73 -7.05
CA GLU A 195 13.07 -12.61 -8.02
C GLU A 195 14.16 -11.63 -7.58
N HIS A 196 13.79 -10.58 -6.86
CA HIS A 196 14.70 -9.50 -6.46
C HIS A 196 15.02 -9.47 -4.97
N GLY A 197 14.52 -10.43 -4.18
CA GLY A 197 14.73 -10.47 -2.72
C GLY A 197 14.10 -9.29 -1.98
N VAL A 198 13.03 -8.70 -2.53
CA VAL A 198 12.32 -7.55 -1.96
C VAL A 198 11.40 -8.02 -0.83
N THR A 199 11.44 -7.34 0.31
CA THR A 199 10.46 -7.54 1.37
C THR A 199 9.15 -6.89 0.97
N LEU A 200 8.05 -7.67 0.87
CA LEU A 200 6.74 -7.18 0.44
C LEU A 200 5.73 -7.28 1.59
N VAL A 201 5.14 -6.15 1.95
CA VAL A 201 4.04 -6.09 2.94
C VAL A 201 2.83 -5.45 2.27
N ALA A 202 1.72 -6.17 2.17
CA ALA A 202 0.51 -5.66 1.52
C ALA A 202 -0.70 -5.71 2.46
N SER A 203 -1.45 -4.62 2.57
CA SER A 203 -2.79 -4.67 3.16
C SER A 203 -3.79 -5.12 2.10
N LEU A 204 -4.69 -6.03 2.47
CA LEU A 204 -5.70 -6.57 1.58
C LEU A 204 -7.07 -6.66 2.29
N HIS A 205 -8.14 -6.34 1.54
CA HIS A 205 -9.52 -6.60 1.99
C HIS A 205 -9.98 -8.02 1.62
N ALA A 206 -9.60 -8.51 0.44
CA ALA A 206 -9.96 -9.84 -0.01
C ALA A 206 -9.05 -10.88 0.66
N VAL A 207 -9.60 -11.58 1.66
CA VAL A 207 -8.88 -12.60 2.44
C VAL A 207 -8.41 -13.74 1.54
N GLU A 208 -9.22 -14.14 0.56
CA GLU A 208 -8.90 -15.20 -0.39
C GLU A 208 -7.62 -14.88 -1.18
N LEU A 209 -7.47 -13.63 -1.63
CA LEU A 209 -6.25 -13.18 -2.32
C LEU A 209 -5.04 -13.15 -1.38
N ALA A 210 -5.24 -12.76 -0.12
CA ALA A 210 -4.17 -12.79 0.87
C ALA A 210 -3.65 -14.21 1.09
N LEU A 211 -4.55 -15.17 1.32
CA LEU A 211 -4.22 -16.58 1.55
C LEU A 211 -3.60 -17.24 0.30
N ALA A 212 -4.02 -16.84 -0.91
CA ALA A 212 -3.51 -17.40 -2.16
C ALA A 212 -2.08 -16.96 -2.51
N HIS A 213 -1.72 -15.71 -2.19
CA HIS A 213 -0.47 -15.12 -2.67
C HIS A 213 0.62 -14.93 -1.60
N PHE A 214 0.25 -14.89 -0.32
CA PHE A 214 1.19 -14.58 0.76
C PHE A 214 1.38 -15.76 1.70
N PRO A 215 2.63 -16.13 2.04
CA PRO A 215 2.91 -17.23 2.95
C PRO A 215 2.60 -16.93 4.42
N ARG A 216 2.56 -15.63 4.81
CA ARG A 216 2.32 -15.19 6.18
C ARG A 216 1.23 -14.13 6.22
N ILE A 217 0.31 -14.28 7.15
CA ILE A 217 -0.87 -13.43 7.30
C ILE A 217 -0.88 -12.83 8.70
N ILE A 218 -1.02 -11.51 8.76
CA ILE A 218 -1.18 -10.76 10.01
C ILE A 218 -2.60 -10.23 10.07
N GLY A 219 -3.37 -10.66 11.05
CA GLY A 219 -4.69 -10.13 11.37
C GLY A 219 -4.58 -8.93 12.28
N VAL A 220 -5.04 -7.76 11.83
CA VAL A 220 -5.04 -6.50 12.61
C VAL A 220 -6.46 -6.06 12.90
N ARG A 221 -6.73 -5.74 14.18
CA ARG A 221 -8.02 -5.20 14.63
C ARG A 221 -7.80 -4.23 15.79
N ASP A 222 -8.54 -3.13 15.80
CA ASP A 222 -8.49 -2.10 16.84
C ASP A 222 -7.07 -1.59 17.17
N GLY A 223 -6.22 -1.55 16.13
CA GLY A 223 -4.82 -1.12 16.24
C GLY A 223 -3.88 -2.14 16.88
N GLN A 224 -4.29 -3.40 17.01
CA GLN A 224 -3.51 -4.49 17.59
C GLN A 224 -3.36 -5.66 16.60
N ILE A 225 -2.30 -6.45 16.75
CA ILE A 225 -2.15 -7.72 16.05
C ILE A 225 -2.96 -8.77 16.82
N HIS A 226 -3.98 -9.33 16.17
CA HIS A 226 -4.79 -10.42 16.71
C HIS A 226 -4.16 -11.79 16.48
N PHE A 227 -3.55 -11.96 15.31
CA PHE A 227 -2.78 -13.17 14.99
C PHE A 227 -1.69 -12.85 13.95
N ASP A 228 -0.68 -13.69 13.93
CA ASP A 228 0.45 -13.65 13.00
C ASP A 228 0.81 -15.10 12.69
N LEU A 229 0.34 -15.60 11.54
CA LEU A 229 0.32 -17.01 11.21
C LEU A 229 0.79 -17.28 9.77
N ASN A 230 1.26 -18.51 9.50
CA ASN A 230 1.37 -18.95 8.11
C ASN A 230 -0.02 -19.02 7.47
N ALA A 231 -0.11 -18.77 6.19
CA ALA A 231 -1.40 -18.79 5.46
C ALA A 231 -2.15 -20.13 5.62
N SER A 232 -1.41 -21.26 5.69
CA SER A 232 -1.96 -22.61 5.92
C SER A 232 -2.62 -22.78 7.28
N ASP A 233 -2.23 -21.98 8.27
CA ASP A 233 -2.65 -22.12 9.67
C ASP A 233 -3.80 -21.16 10.01
N VAL A 234 -4.19 -20.29 9.07
CA VAL A 234 -5.32 -19.38 9.25
C VAL A 234 -6.63 -20.16 9.15
N SER A 235 -7.29 -20.35 10.28
CA SER A 235 -8.58 -21.03 10.37
C SER A 235 -9.75 -20.07 10.17
N ARG A 236 -10.94 -20.62 9.90
CA ARG A 236 -12.18 -19.86 9.85
C ARG A 236 -12.47 -19.14 11.18
N GLU A 237 -12.16 -19.75 12.30
CA GLU A 237 -12.34 -19.17 13.64
C GLU A 237 -11.47 -17.90 13.81
N HIS A 238 -10.22 -17.90 13.32
CA HIS A 238 -9.36 -16.71 13.32
C HIS A 238 -10.01 -15.56 12.54
N LEU A 239 -10.60 -15.87 11.36
CA LEU A 239 -11.27 -14.87 10.53
C LEU A 239 -12.57 -14.38 11.15
N ASP A 240 -13.41 -15.27 11.67
CA ASP A 240 -14.68 -14.92 12.33
C ASP A 240 -14.41 -14.02 13.55
N THR A 241 -13.37 -14.30 14.33
CA THR A 241 -12.97 -13.45 15.46
C THR A 241 -12.45 -12.09 14.99
N LEU A 242 -11.63 -12.06 13.92
CA LEU A 242 -11.07 -10.82 13.38
C LEU A 242 -12.17 -9.86 12.89
N TYR A 243 -13.22 -10.39 12.22
CA TYR A 243 -14.30 -9.63 11.59
C TYR A 243 -15.60 -9.58 12.40
N ALA A 244 -15.62 -10.06 13.65
CA ALA A 244 -16.83 -10.26 14.46
C ALA A 244 -17.73 -9.00 14.60
N ASN A 245 -17.21 -7.78 14.44
CA ASN A 245 -17.99 -6.54 14.57
C ASN A 245 -18.42 -5.93 13.22
N GLU A 246 -17.91 -6.40 12.08
CA GLU A 246 -18.34 -5.88 10.76
C GLU A 246 -19.79 -6.27 10.43
N GLN A 247 -20.25 -7.43 10.91
CA GLN A 247 -21.63 -7.88 10.73
C GLN A 247 -22.65 -7.04 11.50
N LEU A 248 -22.24 -6.33 12.56
CA LEU A 248 -23.10 -5.43 13.33
C LEU A 248 -23.21 -4.01 12.73
N SER A 249 -22.25 -3.61 11.88
CA SER A 249 -22.27 -2.30 11.22
C SER A 249 -23.10 -2.26 9.93
N THR A 250 -23.52 -3.40 9.41
CA THR A 250 -24.53 -3.54 8.34
C THR A 250 -25.95 -3.58 8.88
N ALA A 251 -26.30 -2.69 9.84
CA ALA A 251 -27.71 -2.40 10.10
C ALA A 251 -28.34 -1.89 8.78
N PRO A 252 -29.49 -2.42 8.35
CA PRO A 252 -30.13 -1.96 7.13
C PRO A 252 -30.35 -0.44 7.25
N ARG A 253 -29.84 0.33 6.28
CA ARG A 253 -30.24 1.72 6.12
C ARG A 253 -31.76 1.67 6.02
N THR A 254 -32.46 2.19 7.04
CA THR A 254 -33.87 2.45 6.99
C THR A 254 -34.11 3.30 5.74
N GLU A 255 -34.72 2.71 4.73
CA GLU A 255 -35.21 3.44 3.57
C GLU A 255 -36.09 4.53 4.09
N THR A 256 -35.69 5.77 3.89
CA THR A 256 -36.52 6.94 4.09
C THR A 256 -37.76 6.74 3.21
N PRO A 257 -39.00 6.74 3.73
CA PRO A 257 -40.18 6.51 2.92
C PRO A 257 -40.20 7.54 1.78
N ALA A 258 -40.37 7.05 0.56
CA ALA A 258 -40.47 7.84 -0.65
C ALA A 258 -41.45 9.00 -0.41
N SER A 259 -40.98 10.22 -0.62
CA SER A 259 -41.81 11.42 -0.59
C SER A 259 -43.03 11.23 -1.51
N ALA A 260 -44.21 11.42 -0.95
CA ALA A 260 -45.48 11.38 -1.67
C ALA A 260 -45.43 12.28 -2.93
N PRO A 261 -46.08 11.87 -4.04
CA PRO A 261 -46.04 12.65 -5.28
C PRO A 261 -46.75 13.99 -5.05
N TRP A 262 -46.01 15.05 -5.44
CA TRP A 262 -46.50 16.40 -5.45
C TRP A 262 -47.72 16.52 -6.40
N THR A 263 -48.92 16.81 -5.92
CA THR A 263 -50.10 17.14 -6.72
C THR A 263 -50.18 18.65 -6.89
N PRO A 264 -50.23 19.21 -8.12
CA PRO A 264 -50.48 20.64 -8.28
C PRO A 264 -51.95 20.95 -7.91
N ARG A 265 -52.15 21.94 -7.05
CA ARG A 265 -53.47 22.53 -6.84
C ARG A 265 -53.70 23.55 -7.94
N CYS A 266 -54.86 23.41 -8.63
CA CYS A 266 -55.44 24.42 -9.49
C CYS A 266 -55.77 25.71 -8.78
#